data_d284d0230785dee0947d04522e4cc177
#
_entry.id   d284d0230785dee0947d04522e4cc177
#
_cell.length_a   1.000
_cell.length_b   1.000
_cell.length_c   1.000
_cell.angle_alpha   90.00
_cell.angle_beta   90.00
_cell.angle_gamma   90.00
#
_symmetry.space_group_name_H-M   'P 1'
#
loop_
_entity.id
_entity.type
_entity.pdbx_description
1 polymer ?
#
loop_
_entity_poly.entity_id
_entity_poly.type
_entity_poly.pdbx_seq_one_letter_code
_entity_poly.pdbx_strand_id
1 'polypeptide(L)'
;MELFGGAGHSIEILKKLKNGKLIGIDRDEEALNAAKKRLSNYENVIYVHDNHDNIIRILKKLKIDKVDGILLDLGVSSYQLDERNRGFSYLGENELDMRMDKSQSLTAKEVVNTYSKEDLANIIYEYGEERFSRRIASNICEYRKNKTIETTKELVDIIEKSIPKSKQRDGHPAKRTFQAIRIEVNDELKPLEKTVKDCIE
;
A
#
# COMPACT_ATOMS: atom_id res chain seq x y z
N MET A 1 -1.31 -19.36 3.75
CA MET A 1 -0.91 -18.40 2.71
C MET A 1 -0.87 -17.01 3.33
N GLU A 2 0.06 -16.17 2.98
CA GLU A 2 0.26 -14.85 3.59
C GLU A 2 0.67 -13.83 2.53
N LEU A 3 0.27 -12.56 2.73
CA LEU A 3 0.89 -11.41 2.06
C LEU A 3 2.12 -10.99 2.87
N PHE A 4 3.26 -10.83 2.22
CA PHE A 4 4.53 -10.54 2.90
C PHE A 4 4.66 -9.06 3.30
N GLY A 5 4.05 -8.67 4.40
CA GLY A 5 4.26 -7.34 4.99
C GLY A 5 5.54 -7.20 5.82
N GLY A 6 6.68 -7.67 5.36
CA GLY A 6 7.94 -7.65 6.12
C GLY A 6 8.27 -8.95 6.86
N ALA A 7 7.52 -10.02 6.60
CA ALA A 7 7.74 -11.40 7.05
C ALA A 7 7.74 -11.62 8.59
N GLY A 8 7.18 -10.69 9.36
CA GLY A 8 7.06 -10.85 10.81
C GLY A 8 6.11 -11.98 11.19
N HIS A 9 4.90 -11.96 10.65
CA HIS A 9 3.89 -13.00 10.83
C HIS A 9 4.35 -14.33 10.23
N SER A 10 5.02 -14.32 9.06
CA SER A 10 5.58 -15.50 8.41
C SER A 10 6.49 -16.29 9.32
N ILE A 11 7.39 -15.63 10.07
CA ILE A 11 8.28 -16.29 11.03
C ILE A 11 7.48 -17.00 12.12
N GLU A 12 6.47 -16.36 12.68
CA GLU A 12 5.66 -16.93 13.74
C GLU A 12 4.82 -18.12 13.24
N ILE A 13 4.32 -18.07 12.01
CA ILE A 13 3.64 -19.18 11.36
C ILE A 13 4.61 -20.34 11.14
N LEU A 14 5.79 -20.07 10.54
CA LEU A 14 6.78 -21.09 10.23
C LEU A 14 7.31 -21.82 11.47
N LYS A 15 7.48 -21.13 12.59
CA LYS A 15 7.84 -21.76 13.88
C LYS A 15 6.82 -22.79 14.34
N LYS A 16 5.55 -22.64 13.96
CA LYS A 16 4.45 -23.54 14.36
C LYS A 16 4.17 -24.63 13.32
N LEU A 17 4.60 -24.44 12.08
CA LEU A 17 4.41 -25.43 11.02
C LEU A 17 5.38 -26.60 11.20
N LYS A 18 4.84 -27.81 11.46
CA LYS A 18 5.66 -29.03 11.57
C LYS A 18 6.02 -29.62 10.21
N ASN A 19 5.02 -29.85 9.34
CA ASN A 19 5.17 -30.45 8.00
C ASN A 19 4.48 -29.65 6.90
N GLY A 20 4.00 -28.47 7.19
CA GLY A 20 3.28 -27.61 6.25
C GLY A 20 4.21 -26.73 5.43
N LYS A 21 3.64 -26.09 4.40
CA LYS A 21 4.31 -25.11 3.57
C LYS A 21 3.64 -23.75 3.74
N LEU A 22 4.44 -22.70 3.72
CA LEU A 22 3.95 -21.31 3.64
C LEU A 22 4.04 -20.84 2.20
N ILE A 23 2.95 -20.30 1.67
CA ILE A 23 2.94 -19.63 0.37
C ILE A 23 2.80 -18.15 0.67
N GLY A 24 3.82 -17.36 0.34
CA GLY A 24 3.78 -15.92 0.46
C GLY A 24 3.62 -15.26 -0.91
N ILE A 25 2.65 -14.39 -1.02
CA ILE A 25 2.33 -13.67 -2.24
C ILE A 25 2.54 -12.19 -1.96
N ASP A 26 3.27 -11.50 -2.81
CA ASP A 26 3.38 -10.05 -2.77
C ASP A 26 3.57 -9.51 -4.19
N ARG A 27 3.01 -8.35 -4.46
CA ARG A 27 3.21 -7.64 -5.72
C ARG A 27 4.44 -6.73 -5.73
N ASP A 28 5.03 -6.51 -4.56
CA ASP A 28 6.27 -5.76 -4.40
C ASP A 28 7.47 -6.71 -4.43
N GLU A 29 8.23 -6.69 -5.53
CA GLU A 29 9.41 -7.54 -5.70
C GLU A 29 10.48 -7.25 -4.64
N GLU A 30 10.63 -5.99 -4.21
CA GLU A 30 11.60 -5.62 -3.17
C GLU A 30 11.19 -6.20 -1.82
N ALA A 31 9.88 -6.17 -1.48
CA ALA A 31 9.34 -6.80 -0.28
C ALA A 31 9.56 -8.33 -0.31
N LEU A 32 9.32 -8.99 -1.44
CA LEU A 32 9.63 -10.41 -1.63
C LEU A 32 11.10 -10.73 -1.44
N ASN A 33 12.00 -9.90 -1.97
CA ASN A 33 13.44 -10.11 -1.83
C ASN A 33 13.90 -9.89 -0.38
N ALA A 34 13.32 -8.94 0.34
CA ALA A 34 13.55 -8.75 1.77
C ALA A 34 13.04 -9.95 2.58
N ALA A 35 11.83 -10.45 2.26
CA ALA A 35 11.27 -11.64 2.89
C ALA A 35 12.14 -12.89 2.65
N LYS A 36 12.62 -13.12 1.41
CA LYS A 36 13.53 -14.23 1.08
C LYS A 36 14.80 -14.22 1.94
N LYS A 37 15.41 -13.05 2.12
CA LYS A 37 16.58 -12.89 2.98
C LYS A 37 16.25 -13.21 4.44
N ARG A 38 15.14 -12.70 4.94
CA ARG A 38 14.72 -12.87 6.33
C ARG A 38 14.30 -14.30 6.68
N LEU A 39 13.73 -15.01 5.71
CA LEU A 39 13.24 -16.37 5.86
C LEU A 39 14.23 -17.43 5.30
N SER A 40 15.48 -17.06 5.03
CA SER A 40 16.48 -17.94 4.40
C SER A 40 16.75 -19.27 5.16
N ASN A 41 16.47 -19.31 6.45
CA ASN A 41 16.61 -20.51 7.27
C ASN A 41 15.42 -21.49 7.16
N TYR A 42 14.39 -21.18 6.38
CA TYR A 42 13.19 -21.99 6.21
C TYR A 42 13.09 -22.50 4.77
N GLU A 43 13.12 -23.82 4.58
CA GLU A 43 13.05 -24.46 3.25
C GLU A 43 11.61 -24.66 2.77
N ASN A 44 10.64 -24.54 3.67
CA ASN A 44 9.23 -24.79 3.40
C ASN A 44 8.41 -23.54 3.04
N VAL A 45 9.05 -22.56 2.37
CA VAL A 45 8.41 -21.32 1.91
C VAL A 45 8.40 -21.26 0.38
N ILE A 46 7.23 -20.95 -0.18
CA ILE A 46 7.04 -20.68 -1.61
C ILE A 46 6.79 -19.18 -1.76
N TYR A 47 7.60 -18.51 -2.57
CA TYR A 47 7.48 -17.07 -2.85
C TYR A 47 6.85 -16.85 -4.21
N VAL A 48 5.80 -16.05 -4.25
CA VAL A 48 5.06 -15.74 -5.48
C VAL A 48 5.00 -14.23 -5.68
N HIS A 49 5.60 -13.75 -6.77
CA HIS A 49 5.47 -12.36 -7.19
C HIS A 49 4.20 -12.21 -8.03
N ASP A 50 3.12 -11.80 -7.39
CA ASP A 50 1.79 -11.63 -8.03
C ASP A 50 0.89 -10.82 -7.10
N ASN A 51 -0.27 -10.41 -7.62
CA ASN A 51 -1.32 -9.83 -6.79
C ASN A 51 -2.14 -10.93 -6.12
N HIS A 52 -2.57 -10.71 -4.88
CA HIS A 52 -3.36 -11.67 -4.10
C HIS A 52 -4.72 -11.99 -4.74
N ASP A 53 -5.29 -11.13 -5.57
CA ASP A 53 -6.53 -11.40 -6.31
C ASP A 53 -6.39 -12.51 -7.38
N ASN A 54 -5.17 -12.97 -7.62
CA ASN A 54 -4.86 -14.10 -8.49
C ASN A 54 -4.69 -15.43 -7.72
N ILE A 55 -5.16 -15.50 -6.47
CA ILE A 55 -4.98 -16.64 -5.58
C ILE A 55 -5.37 -17.97 -6.22
N ILE A 56 -6.52 -18.06 -6.87
CA ILE A 56 -6.99 -19.28 -7.54
C ILE A 56 -6.02 -19.71 -8.66
N ARG A 57 -5.56 -18.75 -9.47
CA ARG A 57 -4.57 -19.01 -10.53
C ARG A 57 -3.24 -19.50 -9.96
N ILE A 58 -2.80 -18.88 -8.87
CA ILE A 58 -1.54 -19.22 -8.18
C ILE A 58 -1.63 -20.65 -7.64
N LEU A 59 -2.67 -20.99 -6.91
CA LEU A 59 -2.85 -22.35 -6.35
C LEU A 59 -2.94 -23.41 -7.45
N LYS A 60 -3.68 -23.18 -8.53
CA LYS A 60 -3.72 -24.08 -9.69
C LYS A 60 -2.33 -24.29 -10.30
N LYS A 61 -1.54 -23.22 -10.48
CA LYS A 61 -0.16 -23.32 -11.00
C LYS A 61 0.75 -24.13 -10.09
N LEU A 62 0.56 -24.02 -8.77
CA LEU A 62 1.30 -24.78 -7.76
C LEU A 62 0.76 -26.21 -7.56
N LYS A 63 -0.35 -26.59 -8.24
CA LYS A 63 -1.05 -27.86 -8.10
C LYS A 63 -1.51 -28.10 -6.64
N ILE A 64 -2.05 -27.06 -6.03
CA ILE A 64 -2.58 -27.07 -4.66
C ILE A 64 -4.08 -26.84 -4.75
N ASP A 65 -4.86 -27.79 -4.27
CA ASP A 65 -6.33 -27.73 -4.36
C ASP A 65 -6.94 -26.98 -3.16
N LYS A 66 -6.32 -27.08 -1.99
CA LYS A 66 -6.82 -26.46 -0.74
C LYS A 66 -5.68 -25.95 0.13
N VAL A 67 -5.97 -24.94 0.92
CA VAL A 67 -5.10 -24.39 1.96
C VAL A 67 -5.82 -24.44 3.31
N ASP A 68 -5.08 -24.67 4.41
CA ASP A 68 -5.63 -24.77 5.77
C ASP A 68 -5.95 -23.40 6.38
N GLY A 69 -5.36 -22.36 5.85
CA GLY A 69 -5.58 -20.99 6.33
C GLY A 69 -4.98 -19.94 5.41
N ILE A 70 -5.54 -18.76 5.48
CA ILE A 70 -5.13 -17.58 4.73
C ILE A 70 -4.98 -16.42 5.69
N LEU A 71 -3.85 -15.70 5.62
CA LEU A 71 -3.60 -14.47 6.34
C LEU A 71 -3.42 -13.33 5.33
N LEU A 72 -4.21 -12.29 5.46
CA LEU A 72 -4.11 -11.08 4.66
C LEU A 72 -3.52 -9.97 5.54
N ASP A 73 -2.22 -9.68 5.38
CA ASP A 73 -1.53 -8.56 6.04
C ASP A 73 -1.50 -7.38 5.07
N LEU A 74 -2.58 -6.59 5.11
CA LEU A 74 -2.85 -5.54 4.13
C LEU A 74 -2.25 -4.20 4.56
N GLY A 75 -1.83 -3.42 3.58
CA GLY A 75 -1.27 -2.09 3.77
C GLY A 75 0.21 -2.00 3.39
N VAL A 76 0.94 -1.09 4.02
CA VAL A 76 2.38 -0.89 3.77
C VAL A 76 3.22 -1.66 4.78
N SER A 77 4.27 -2.29 4.30
CA SER A 77 5.27 -2.91 5.14
C SER A 77 6.19 -1.88 5.80
N SER A 78 6.81 -2.24 6.94
CA SER A 78 7.84 -1.41 7.55
C SER A 78 8.96 -1.09 6.55
N TYR A 79 9.34 -2.06 5.71
CA TYR A 79 10.35 -1.86 4.66
C TYR A 79 9.96 -0.74 3.69
N GLN A 80 8.71 -0.70 3.21
CA GLN A 80 8.23 0.35 2.31
C GLN A 80 8.21 1.74 2.97
N LEU A 81 7.95 1.80 4.27
CA LEU A 81 7.99 3.07 5.03
C LEU A 81 9.41 3.55 5.30
N ASP A 82 10.35 2.62 5.52
CA ASP A 82 11.75 2.91 5.82
C ASP A 82 12.53 3.30 4.55
N GLU A 83 12.16 2.72 3.40
CA GLU A 83 12.73 3.06 2.08
C GLU A 83 12.20 4.40 1.59
N ARG A 84 12.91 5.47 1.93
CA ARG A 84 12.49 6.86 1.69
C ARG A 84 12.14 7.15 0.23
N ASN A 85 12.88 6.58 -0.72
CA ASN A 85 12.68 6.79 -2.17
C ASN A 85 11.36 6.21 -2.72
N ARG A 86 10.58 5.50 -1.89
CA ARG A 86 9.29 4.92 -2.28
C ARG A 86 8.11 5.89 -2.10
N GLY A 87 8.28 6.99 -1.40
CA GLY A 87 7.26 8.03 -1.21
C GLY A 87 6.07 7.64 -0.31
N PHE A 88 6.10 6.50 0.38
CA PHE A 88 5.02 6.10 1.30
C PHE A 88 5.01 6.91 2.60
N SER A 89 6.17 7.38 3.03
CA SER A 89 6.31 8.14 4.27
C SER A 89 6.01 9.62 4.05
N TYR A 90 5.22 10.19 4.95
CA TYR A 90 5.02 11.64 5.05
C TYR A 90 6.13 12.33 5.85
N LEU A 91 7.15 11.58 6.31
CA LEU A 91 8.31 12.12 6.99
C LEU A 91 9.47 12.31 5.99
N GLY A 92 10.04 13.50 5.97
CA GLY A 92 11.14 13.83 5.07
C GLY A 92 10.70 14.31 3.70
N GLU A 93 11.66 14.47 2.79
CA GLU A 93 11.46 14.94 1.44
C GLU A 93 11.89 13.84 0.45
N ASN A 94 10.93 13.26 -0.23
CA ASN A 94 11.12 12.12 -1.13
C ASN A 94 10.28 12.31 -2.39
N GLU A 95 10.58 11.55 -3.44
CA GLU A 95 9.70 11.47 -4.62
C GLU A 95 8.28 11.03 -4.23
N LEU A 96 7.30 11.56 -4.93
CA LEU A 96 5.89 11.27 -4.69
C LEU A 96 5.44 10.08 -5.56
N ASP A 97 5.94 8.88 -5.25
CA ASP A 97 5.70 7.65 -6.02
C ASP A 97 4.53 6.82 -5.46
N MET A 98 4.68 6.19 -4.31
CA MET A 98 3.73 5.32 -3.61
C MET A 98 3.33 4.02 -4.34
N ARG A 99 3.97 3.63 -5.44
CA ARG A 99 3.67 2.35 -6.11
C ARG A 99 4.25 1.18 -5.33
N MET A 100 3.45 0.16 -5.07
CA MET A 100 3.93 -1.13 -4.56
C MET A 100 4.57 -1.94 -5.69
N ASP A 101 3.93 -2.00 -6.84
CA ASP A 101 4.48 -2.56 -8.07
C ASP A 101 5.04 -1.43 -8.96
N LYS A 102 6.36 -1.38 -9.11
CA LYS A 102 7.03 -0.35 -9.92
C LYS A 102 6.77 -0.47 -11.42
N SER A 103 6.18 -1.57 -11.88
CA SER A 103 5.84 -1.75 -13.30
C SER A 103 4.57 -1.01 -13.70
N GLN A 104 3.70 -0.64 -12.75
CA GLN A 104 2.51 0.16 -13.01
C GLN A 104 2.86 1.62 -13.34
N SER A 105 2.00 2.29 -14.12
CA SER A 105 2.25 3.66 -14.56
C SER A 105 1.80 4.71 -13.53
N LEU A 106 0.65 4.49 -12.86
CA LEU A 106 0.05 5.49 -11.96
C LEU A 106 0.90 5.67 -10.70
N THR A 107 1.35 6.90 -10.46
CA THR A 107 2.11 7.32 -9.27
C THR A 107 1.29 8.30 -8.43
N ALA A 108 1.68 8.51 -7.18
CA ALA A 108 1.07 9.54 -6.33
C ALA A 108 1.25 10.95 -6.92
N LYS A 109 2.39 11.19 -7.60
CA LYS A 109 2.63 12.43 -8.35
C LYS A 109 1.58 12.65 -9.43
N GLU A 110 1.25 11.62 -10.20
CA GLU A 110 0.22 11.73 -11.24
C GLU A 110 -1.15 11.97 -10.63
N VAL A 111 -1.53 11.24 -9.58
CA VAL A 111 -2.81 11.45 -8.88
C VAL A 111 -2.97 12.91 -8.46
N VAL A 112 -2.02 13.48 -7.72
CA VAL A 112 -2.17 14.85 -7.20
C VAL A 112 -2.07 15.93 -8.29
N ASN A 113 -1.35 15.67 -9.40
CA ASN A 113 -1.17 16.66 -10.44
C ASN A 113 -2.19 16.57 -11.58
N THR A 114 -2.88 15.45 -11.78
CA THR A 114 -3.76 15.26 -12.95
C THR A 114 -5.23 15.06 -12.59
N TYR A 115 -5.56 14.50 -11.44
CA TYR A 115 -6.95 14.24 -11.07
C TYR A 115 -7.75 15.55 -10.93
N SER A 116 -9.06 15.48 -11.22
CA SER A 116 -9.95 16.61 -10.99
C SER A 116 -10.02 16.92 -9.48
N LYS A 117 -10.46 18.14 -9.15
CA LYS A 117 -10.67 18.53 -7.75
C LYS A 117 -11.71 17.65 -7.08
N GLU A 118 -12.73 17.26 -7.81
CA GLU A 118 -13.82 16.40 -7.38
C GLU A 118 -13.30 14.99 -7.09
N ASP A 119 -12.52 14.40 -7.99
CA ASP A 119 -11.94 13.07 -7.82
C ASP A 119 -10.97 13.04 -6.64
N LEU A 120 -10.08 14.05 -6.52
CA LEU A 120 -9.20 14.18 -5.35
C LEU A 120 -9.97 14.26 -4.04
N ALA A 121 -11.04 15.07 -4.00
CA ALA A 121 -11.85 15.19 -2.80
C ALA A 121 -12.54 13.86 -2.44
N ASN A 122 -13.02 13.14 -3.45
CA ASN A 122 -13.69 11.85 -3.27
C ASN A 122 -12.73 10.80 -2.73
N ILE A 123 -11.56 10.57 -3.37
CA ILE A 123 -10.61 9.56 -2.89
C ILE A 123 -10.09 9.89 -1.49
N ILE A 124 -9.81 11.18 -1.19
CA ILE A 124 -9.35 11.60 0.13
C ILE A 124 -10.43 11.38 1.21
N TYR A 125 -11.70 11.54 0.85
CA TYR A 125 -12.81 11.28 1.75
C TYR A 125 -13.09 9.79 1.93
N GLU A 126 -13.26 9.05 0.84
CA GLU A 126 -13.66 7.64 0.85
C GLU A 126 -12.54 6.72 1.39
N TYR A 127 -11.29 6.92 0.97
CA TYR A 127 -10.18 6.05 1.33
C TYR A 127 -9.40 6.54 2.57
N GLY A 128 -9.45 7.84 2.82
CA GLY A 128 -8.73 8.43 3.94
C GLY A 128 -9.61 8.80 5.14
N GLU A 129 -10.94 8.79 4.97
CA GLU A 129 -11.90 9.30 5.95
C GLU A 129 -11.56 10.73 6.42
N GLU A 130 -10.97 11.54 5.51
CA GLU A 130 -10.51 12.88 5.83
C GLU A 130 -11.62 13.92 5.63
N ARG A 131 -12.07 14.50 6.72
CA ARG A 131 -13.18 15.49 6.73
C ARG A 131 -12.86 16.77 5.96
N PHE A 132 -11.57 17.13 5.85
CA PHE A 132 -11.12 18.31 5.13
C PHE A 132 -10.78 18.03 3.67
N SER A 133 -11.20 16.87 3.12
CA SER A 133 -10.90 16.40 1.77
C SER A 133 -11.12 17.45 0.68
N ARG A 134 -12.28 18.14 0.70
CA ARG A 134 -12.61 19.19 -0.27
C ARG A 134 -11.64 20.38 -0.23
N ARG A 135 -11.20 20.76 0.97
CA ARG A 135 -10.26 21.85 1.17
C ARG A 135 -8.85 21.45 0.75
N ILE A 136 -8.43 20.23 1.08
CA ILE A 136 -7.15 19.66 0.66
C ILE A 136 -7.11 19.59 -0.87
N ALA A 137 -8.11 19.00 -1.51
CA ALA A 137 -8.21 18.92 -2.96
C ALA A 137 -8.18 20.30 -3.63
N SER A 138 -8.90 21.29 -3.08
CA SER A 138 -8.86 22.65 -3.59
C SER A 138 -7.47 23.27 -3.50
N ASN A 139 -6.76 23.10 -2.40
CA ASN A 139 -5.41 23.64 -2.21
C ASN A 139 -4.36 22.92 -3.07
N ILE A 140 -4.50 21.61 -3.28
CA ILE A 140 -3.67 20.85 -4.24
C ILE A 140 -3.87 21.43 -5.65
N CYS A 141 -5.12 21.57 -6.10
CA CYS A 141 -5.42 22.11 -7.42
C CYS A 141 -4.95 23.56 -7.60
N GLU A 142 -5.00 24.36 -6.57
CA GLU A 142 -4.49 25.75 -6.63
C GLU A 142 -2.96 25.79 -6.70
N TYR A 143 -2.29 25.01 -5.88
CA TYR A 143 -0.83 24.93 -5.87
C TYR A 143 -0.26 24.48 -7.22
N ARG A 144 -0.82 23.41 -7.82
CA ARG A 144 -0.33 22.85 -9.08
C ARG A 144 -0.54 23.74 -10.31
N LYS A 145 -1.36 24.80 -10.23
CA LYS A 145 -1.44 25.80 -11.30
C LYS A 145 -0.12 26.54 -11.51
N ASN A 146 0.66 26.71 -10.45
CA ASN A 146 1.90 27.48 -10.47
C ASN A 146 3.14 26.58 -10.50
N LYS A 147 3.09 25.41 -9.88
CA LYS A 147 4.21 24.50 -9.74
C LYS A 147 3.72 23.06 -9.56
N THR A 148 4.25 22.13 -10.34
CA THR A 148 4.02 20.68 -10.15
C THR A 148 4.43 20.26 -8.75
N ILE A 149 3.63 19.42 -8.11
CA ILE A 149 3.93 18.80 -6.82
C ILE A 149 4.83 17.60 -7.08
N GLU A 150 6.10 17.70 -6.68
CA GLU A 150 7.13 16.70 -6.97
C GLU A 150 7.43 15.81 -5.77
N THR A 151 7.34 16.37 -4.55
CA THR A 151 7.84 15.72 -3.35
C THR A 151 6.76 15.49 -2.31
N THR A 152 6.99 14.48 -1.44
CA THR A 152 6.14 14.22 -0.28
C THR A 152 6.04 15.43 0.64
N LYS A 153 7.14 16.19 0.78
CA LYS A 153 7.19 17.40 1.62
C LYS A 153 6.27 18.49 1.09
N GLU A 154 6.27 18.77 -0.22
CA GLU A 154 5.35 19.74 -0.82
C GLU A 154 3.89 19.37 -0.57
N LEU A 155 3.55 18.08 -0.74
CA LEU A 155 2.20 17.59 -0.46
C LEU A 155 1.83 17.74 1.02
N VAL A 156 2.73 17.38 1.94
CA VAL A 156 2.53 17.57 3.39
C VAL A 156 2.24 19.03 3.72
N ASP A 157 3.04 19.96 3.20
CA ASP A 157 2.88 21.39 3.45
C ASP A 157 1.50 21.92 2.97
N ILE A 158 1.00 21.41 1.85
CA ILE A 158 -0.35 21.74 1.34
C ILE A 158 -1.43 21.19 2.27
N ILE A 159 -1.29 19.94 2.73
CA ILE A 159 -2.25 19.31 3.63
C ILE A 159 -2.30 20.03 4.98
N GLU A 160 -1.15 20.34 5.56
CA GLU A 160 -1.05 21.07 6.83
C GLU A 160 -1.73 22.44 6.79
N LYS A 161 -1.55 23.18 5.70
CA LYS A 161 -2.24 24.45 5.46
C LYS A 161 -3.75 24.29 5.27
N SER A 162 -4.19 23.12 4.86
CA SER A 162 -5.59 22.81 4.61
C SER A 162 -6.38 22.47 5.88
N ILE A 163 -5.72 21.93 6.90
CA ILE A 163 -6.34 21.47 8.13
C ILE A 163 -6.14 22.50 9.24
N PRO A 164 -7.20 22.95 9.95
CA PRO A 164 -7.05 23.89 11.06
C PRO A 164 -6.13 23.33 12.16
N LYS A 165 -5.21 24.13 12.68
CA LYS A 165 -4.24 23.72 13.73
C LYS A 165 -4.88 23.03 14.93
N SER A 166 -6.09 23.46 15.34
CA SER A 166 -6.84 22.85 16.43
C SER A 166 -7.30 21.41 16.13
N LYS A 167 -7.31 20.98 14.87
CA LYS A 167 -7.70 19.64 14.40
C LYS A 167 -6.52 18.75 14.01
N GLN A 168 -5.29 19.22 14.18
CA GLN A 168 -4.05 18.47 13.90
C GLN A 168 -3.51 17.72 15.14
N ARG A 169 -4.31 17.60 16.22
CA ARG A 169 -3.83 17.05 17.49
C ARG A 169 -3.82 15.52 17.57
N ASP A 170 -4.58 14.84 16.70
CA ASP A 170 -4.78 13.39 16.75
C ASP A 170 -3.87 12.63 15.78
N GLY A 171 -2.58 12.95 15.76
CA GLY A 171 -1.59 12.37 14.88
C GLY A 171 -1.17 13.30 13.73
N HIS A 172 -0.33 12.79 12.82
CA HIS A 172 0.19 13.60 11.73
C HIS A 172 -0.92 13.96 10.72
N PRO A 173 -1.14 15.23 10.38
CA PRO A 173 -2.27 15.67 9.54
C PRO A 173 -2.28 15.06 8.14
N ALA A 174 -1.11 14.72 7.59
CA ALA A 174 -1.02 14.09 6.27
C ALA A 174 -1.37 12.59 6.26
N LYS A 175 -1.45 11.91 7.42
CA LYS A 175 -1.62 10.45 7.50
C LYS A 175 -2.78 9.94 6.64
N ARG A 176 -3.96 10.53 6.79
CA ARG A 176 -5.20 10.10 6.10
C ARG A 176 -5.14 10.35 4.60
N THR A 177 -4.62 11.51 4.19
CA THR A 177 -4.47 11.85 2.77
C THR A 177 -3.43 10.95 2.09
N PHE A 178 -2.31 10.65 2.75
CA PHE A 178 -1.30 9.72 2.23
C PHE A 178 -1.88 8.30 2.09
N GLN A 179 -2.64 7.83 3.08
CA GLN A 179 -3.35 6.56 2.99
C GLN A 179 -4.30 6.55 1.78
N ALA A 180 -5.08 7.59 1.58
CA ALA A 180 -6.03 7.68 0.47
C ALA A 180 -5.35 7.61 -0.89
N ILE A 181 -4.29 8.39 -1.07
CA ILE A 181 -3.53 8.42 -2.34
C ILE A 181 -2.86 7.06 -2.56
N ARG A 182 -2.30 6.42 -1.53
CA ARG A 182 -1.71 5.10 -1.62
C ARG A 182 -2.73 4.04 -2.08
N ILE A 183 -3.92 4.04 -1.48
CA ILE A 183 -5.01 3.12 -1.84
C ILE A 183 -5.40 3.31 -3.30
N GLU A 184 -5.52 4.55 -3.77
CA GLU A 184 -5.83 4.89 -5.17
C GLU A 184 -4.72 4.42 -6.11
N VAL A 185 -3.47 4.80 -5.85
CA VAL A 185 -2.30 4.42 -6.66
C VAL A 185 -2.21 2.92 -6.84
N ASN A 186 -2.51 2.17 -5.79
CA ASN A 186 -2.32 0.72 -5.77
C ASN A 186 -3.60 -0.07 -6.01
N ASP A 187 -4.75 0.57 -6.24
CA ASP A 187 -6.07 -0.09 -6.38
C ASP A 187 -6.26 -1.19 -5.30
N GLU A 188 -6.12 -0.83 -4.01
CA GLU A 188 -6.02 -1.83 -2.94
C GLU A 188 -7.37 -2.50 -2.63
N LEU A 189 -8.50 -1.84 -2.86
CA LEU A 189 -9.82 -2.29 -2.40
C LEU A 189 -10.49 -3.31 -3.32
N LYS A 190 -10.44 -3.09 -4.65
CA LYS A 190 -11.08 -4.00 -5.62
C LYS A 190 -10.46 -5.39 -5.62
N PRO A 191 -9.10 -5.53 -5.66
CA PRO A 191 -8.46 -6.82 -5.52
C PRO A 191 -8.79 -7.52 -4.21
N LEU A 192 -8.92 -6.75 -3.10
CA LEU A 192 -9.28 -7.31 -1.80
C LEU A 192 -10.69 -7.94 -1.82
N GLU A 193 -11.68 -7.23 -2.37
CA GLU A 193 -13.04 -7.77 -2.48
C GLU A 193 -13.06 -9.10 -3.26
N LYS A 194 -12.34 -9.16 -4.39
CA LYS A 194 -12.21 -10.37 -5.18
C LYS A 194 -11.53 -11.49 -4.37
N THR A 195 -10.41 -11.17 -3.72
CA THR A 195 -9.67 -12.16 -2.92
C THR A 195 -10.53 -12.76 -1.81
N VAL A 196 -11.29 -11.93 -1.08
CA VAL A 196 -12.17 -12.43 -0.02
C VAL A 196 -13.23 -13.39 -0.57
N LYS A 197 -13.79 -13.10 -1.75
CA LYS A 197 -14.73 -14.03 -2.43
C LYS A 197 -14.04 -15.34 -2.80
N ASP A 198 -12.87 -15.26 -3.44
CA ASP A 198 -12.09 -16.42 -3.89
C ASP A 198 -11.56 -17.29 -2.72
N CYS A 199 -11.45 -16.74 -1.51
CA CYS A 199 -11.02 -17.47 -0.31
C CYS A 199 -12.12 -18.34 0.33
N ILE A 200 -13.39 -18.11 -0.02
CA ILE A 200 -14.55 -18.81 0.56
C ILE A 200 -14.96 -20.01 -0.32
N GLU A 201 -14.57 -20.00 -1.58
CA GLU A 201 -14.82 -21.09 -2.54
C GLU A 201 -13.77 -22.22 -2.38
#